data_5541f22ddb3812e015c8a733a059d8d3
#
_entry.id   5541f22ddb3812e015c8a733a059d8d3
#
_cell.length_a   1.000
_cell.length_b   1.000
_cell.length_c   1.000
_cell.angle_alpha   90.00
_cell.angle_beta   90.00
_cell.angle_gamma   90.00
#
_symmetry.space_group_name_H-M   'P 1'
#
loop_
_entity.id
_entity.type
_entity.pdbx_description
1 polymer ?
#
loop_
_entity_poly.entity_id
_entity_poly.type
_entity_poly.pdbx_seq_one_letter_code
_entity_poly.pdbx_strand_id
1 'polypeptide(L)' 'MTSYTDIEKKQLVLNYCQLRMGQITRGDVIEVATRCGYLTANGHLSESGRSLSQVLAATDRVMKVA' A
#
# COMPACT_ATOMS: atom_id res chain seq x y z
N MET A 1 1.89 20.57 6.78
CA MET A 1 2.63 19.44 6.28
C MET A 1 2.02 18.13 6.75
N THR A 2 1.58 17.33 5.84
CA THR A 2 0.92 16.08 6.19
C THR A 2 1.81 14.90 5.89
N SER A 3 2.04 14.08 6.89
CA SER A 3 2.69 12.80 6.69
C SER A 3 1.66 11.72 6.90
N TYR A 4 1.77 10.67 6.11
CA TYR A 4 0.86 9.55 6.24
C TYR A 4 1.23 8.73 7.46
N THR A 5 0.20 8.29 8.20
CA THR A 5 0.41 7.34 9.29
C THR A 5 0.73 5.97 8.74
N ASP A 6 1.20 5.07 9.60
CA ASP A 6 1.48 3.69 9.17
C ASP A 6 0.23 3.02 8.63
N ILE A 7 -0.93 3.30 9.22
CA ILE A 7 -2.20 2.75 8.76
C ILE A 7 -2.52 3.25 7.37
N GLU A 8 -2.33 4.54 7.13
CA GLU A 8 -2.59 5.13 5.82
C GLU A 8 -1.63 4.58 4.76
N LYS A 9 -0.36 4.43 5.11
CA LYS A 9 0.63 3.86 4.20
C LYS A 9 0.27 2.42 3.83
N LYS A 10 -0.14 1.64 4.82
CA LYS A 10 -0.58 0.28 4.59
C LYS A 10 -1.78 0.25 3.66
N GLN A 11 -2.73 1.16 3.87
CA GLN A 11 -3.92 1.24 3.03
C GLN A 11 -3.56 1.58 1.58
N LEU A 12 -2.61 2.47 1.37
CA LEU A 12 -2.14 2.79 0.03
C LEU A 12 -1.59 1.56 -0.68
N VAL A 13 -0.76 0.80 0.01
CA VAL A 13 -0.17 -0.41 -0.54
C VAL A 13 -1.24 -1.44 -0.87
N LEU A 14 -2.20 -1.63 0.02
CA LEU A 14 -3.28 -2.58 -0.20
C LEU A 14 -4.15 -2.16 -1.39
N ASN A 15 -4.45 -0.87 -1.51
CA ASN A 15 -5.22 -0.36 -2.64
C ASN A 15 -4.49 -0.58 -3.95
N TYR A 16 -3.19 -0.36 -3.96
CA TYR A 16 -2.36 -0.59 -5.12
C TYR A 16 -2.40 -2.06 -5.54
N CYS A 17 -2.24 -2.97 -4.59
CA CYS A 17 -2.29 -4.40 -4.87
C CYS A 17 -3.66 -4.80 -5.41
N GLN A 18 -4.72 -4.25 -4.84
CA GLN A 18 -6.08 -4.55 -5.29
C GLN A 18 -6.32 -4.09 -6.72
N LEU A 19 -5.83 -2.91 -7.08
CA LEU A 19 -5.95 -2.40 -8.43
C LEU A 19 -5.22 -3.29 -9.43
N ARG A 20 -4.06 -3.79 -9.05
CA ARG A 20 -3.28 -4.66 -9.94
C ARG A 20 -3.88 -6.05 -10.09
N MET A 21 -4.48 -6.56 -9.03
CA MET A 21 -5.03 -7.91 -9.03
C MET A 21 -6.48 -7.97 -9.51
N GLY A 22 -7.16 -6.82 -9.55
CA GLY A 22 -8.55 -6.80 -9.95
C GLY A 22 -9.48 -7.12 -8.79
N GLN A 23 -10.52 -7.88 -9.07
CA GLN A 23 -11.55 -8.18 -8.06
C GLN A 23 -11.12 -9.34 -7.17
N ILE A 24 -10.56 -9.00 -6.03
CA ILE A 24 -10.19 -9.99 -5.01
C ILE A 24 -10.68 -9.49 -3.66
N THR A 25 -10.83 -10.40 -2.72
CA THR A 25 -11.26 -10.04 -1.38
C THR A 25 -10.16 -9.28 -0.65
N ARG A 26 -10.54 -8.57 0.42
CA ARG A 26 -9.56 -7.83 1.22
C ARG A 26 -8.54 -8.77 1.87
N GLY A 27 -8.99 -9.94 2.30
CA GLY A 27 -8.08 -10.94 2.87
C GLY A 27 -7.05 -11.41 1.85
N ASP A 28 -7.49 -11.60 0.60
CA ASP A 28 -6.59 -12.02 -0.47
C ASP A 28 -5.59 -10.92 -0.80
N VAL A 29 -6.00 -9.67 -0.76
CA VAL A 29 -5.10 -8.54 -0.99
C VAL A 29 -3.98 -8.53 0.05
N ILE A 30 -4.31 -8.75 1.31
CA ILE A 30 -3.34 -8.79 2.39
C ILE A 30 -2.35 -9.93 2.15
N GLU A 31 -2.85 -11.09 1.75
CA GLU A 31 -1.99 -12.23 1.46
C GLU A 31 -1.05 -11.94 0.29
N VAL A 32 -1.56 -11.36 -0.76
CA VAL A 32 -0.75 -10.99 -1.92
C VAL A 32 0.32 -9.98 -1.53
N ALA A 33 -0.05 -8.97 -0.76
CA ALA A 33 0.91 -7.96 -0.30
C ALA A 33 2.02 -8.58 0.53
N THR A 34 1.67 -9.55 1.37
CA THR A 34 2.65 -10.26 2.18
C THR A 34 3.60 -11.07 1.30
N ARG A 35 3.07 -11.76 0.30
CA ARG A 35 3.88 -12.54 -0.64
C ARG A 35 4.81 -11.67 -1.46
N CYS A 36 4.35 -10.49 -1.83
CA CYS A 36 5.17 -9.54 -2.59
C CYS A 36 6.24 -8.90 -1.75
N GLY A 37 6.21 -9.10 -0.43
CA GLY A 37 7.20 -8.53 0.46
C GLY A 37 6.86 -7.13 0.93
N TYR A 38 5.64 -6.66 0.70
CA TYR A 38 5.21 -5.34 1.16
C TYR A 38 4.74 -5.34 2.60
N LEU A 39 4.33 -6.49 3.11
CA LEU A 39 3.91 -6.63 4.50
C LEU A 39 4.77 -7.69 5.18
N THR A 40 4.99 -7.49 6.49
CA THR A 40 5.65 -8.49 7.31
C THR A 40 4.67 -9.58 7.71
N ALA A 41 5.17 -10.63 8.33
CA ALA A 41 4.32 -11.72 8.83
C ALA A 41 3.30 -11.23 9.86
N ASN A 42 3.61 -10.13 10.54
CA ASN A 42 2.72 -9.56 11.54
C ASN A 42 1.70 -8.58 10.94
N GLY A 43 1.72 -8.40 9.63
CA GLY A 43 0.79 -7.51 8.98
C GLY A 43 1.21 -6.04 8.96
N HIS A 44 2.43 -5.74 9.36
CA HIS A 44 2.97 -4.39 9.30
C HIS A 44 3.68 -4.16 7.97
N LEU A 45 3.87 -2.90 7.61
CA LEU A 45 4.61 -2.58 6.39
C LEU A 45 6.06 -3.02 6.53
N SER A 46 6.54 -3.74 5.53
CA SER A 46 7.94 -4.05 5.42
C SER A 46 8.69 -2.84 4.87
N GLU A 47 10.02 -2.96 4.77
CA GLU A 47 10.82 -1.90 4.19
C GLU A 47 10.42 -1.63 2.74
N SER A 48 10.20 -2.70 1.97
CA SER A 48 9.73 -2.57 0.59
C SER A 48 8.34 -1.93 0.53
N GLY A 49 7.46 -2.28 1.46
CA GLY A 49 6.13 -1.69 1.53
C GLY A 49 6.19 -0.19 1.83
N ARG A 50 7.09 0.22 2.70
CA ARG A 50 7.25 1.64 3.01
C ARG A 50 7.75 2.42 1.79
N SER A 51 8.72 1.86 1.06
CA SER A 51 9.21 2.49 -0.16
C SER A 51 8.09 2.64 -1.18
N LEU A 52 7.29 1.60 -1.37
CA LEU A 52 6.17 1.66 -2.29
C LEU A 52 5.14 2.70 -1.84
N SER A 53 4.86 2.75 -0.54
CA SER A 53 3.88 3.71 -0.03
C SER A 53 4.32 5.15 -0.27
N GLN A 54 5.61 5.43 -0.20
CA GLN A 54 6.12 6.77 -0.48
C GLN A 54 5.88 7.15 -1.94
N VAL A 55 6.12 6.22 -2.85
CA VAL A 55 5.86 6.45 -4.27
C VAL A 55 4.36 6.66 -4.51
N LEU A 56 3.54 5.83 -3.89
CA LEU A 56 2.09 5.93 -4.06
C LEU A 56 1.56 7.24 -3.49
N ALA A 57 2.06 7.66 -2.35
CA ALA A 57 1.65 8.92 -1.74
C ALA A 57 2.01 10.10 -2.62
N ALA A 58 3.20 10.08 -3.20
CA ALA A 58 3.64 11.14 -4.10
C ALA A 58 2.76 11.18 -5.36
N THR A 59 2.43 10.01 -5.91
CA THR A 59 1.58 9.91 -7.09
C THR A 59 0.18 10.41 -6.79
N ASP A 60 -0.38 10.00 -5.65
CA ASP A 60 -1.70 10.42 -5.23
C ASP A 60 -1.77 11.94 -5.07
N ARG A 61 -0.73 12.53 -4.49
CA ARG A 61 -0.66 13.97 -4.30
C ARG A 61 -0.64 14.70 -5.65
N VAL A 62 0.12 14.18 -6.61
CA VAL A 62 0.19 14.77 -7.94
C VAL A 62 -1.17 14.69 -8.63
N MET A 63 -1.86 13.57 -8.49
CA MET A 63 -3.16 13.38 -9.12
C MET A 63 -4.24 14.27 -8.51
N LYS A 64 -4.09 14.65 -7.26
CA LYS A 64 -5.07 15.51 -6.60
C LYS A 64 -4.89 16.97 -6.94
N VAL A 65 -3.75 17.35 -7.45
CA VAL A 65 -3.49 18.72 -7.90
C VAL A 65 -3.93 18.82 -9.34
N ALA A 66 -5.17 19.01 -9.53
CA ALA A 66 -5.72 19.12 -10.88
C ALA A 66 -6.06 20.57 -11.19
#